data_866b800daffc10edf51471eb4197f1f2
#
_entry.id   866b800daffc10edf51471eb4197f1f2
#
_cell.length_a   1.000
_cell.length_b   1.000
_cell.length_c   1.000
_cell.angle_alpha   90.00
_cell.angle_beta   90.00
_cell.angle_gamma   90.00
#
_symmetry.space_group_name_H-M   'P 1'
#
loop_
_entity.id
_entity.type
_entity.pdbx_description
1 polymer ?
#
loop_
_entity_poly.entity_id
_entity_poly.type
_entity_poly.pdbx_seq_one_letter_code
_entity_poly.pdbx_strand_id
1 'polypeptide(L)'
;VNGTADEVNPYNGGLMKTGSFKAGTVRSTDETFQFWARLAGYSGHPSKEVLPDTDPADGKIIERYTYTEKNKSEVVLLKVVGGKHDYPGDIDVHVEAWEFFKRQIGRPR
;
A
#
# COMPACT_ATOMS: atom_id res chain seq x y z
N VAL A 1 -2.34 -1.72 0.24
CA VAL A 1 -1.42 -2.78 -0.19
C VAL A 1 -1.51 -2.94 -1.70
N ASN A 2 -0.40 -2.74 -2.39
CA ASN A 2 -0.41 -2.79 -3.86
C ASN A 2 0.86 -3.45 -4.39
N GLY A 3 0.72 -4.27 -5.44
CA GLY A 3 1.83 -4.96 -6.11
C GLY A 3 2.33 -4.21 -7.34
N THR A 4 3.65 -4.15 -7.51
CA THR A 4 4.25 -3.41 -8.64
C THR A 4 4.06 -4.13 -9.98
N ALA A 5 3.77 -5.42 -9.98
CA ALA A 5 3.52 -6.22 -11.17
C ALA A 5 2.03 -6.58 -11.36
N ASP A 6 1.14 -5.85 -10.69
CA ASP A 6 -0.31 -6.05 -10.78
C ASP A 6 -0.80 -5.61 -12.15
N GLU A 7 -1.39 -6.55 -12.91
CA GLU A 7 -1.92 -6.29 -14.25
C GLU A 7 -3.40 -5.89 -14.22
N VAL A 8 -4.10 -6.15 -13.12
CA VAL A 8 -5.52 -5.81 -12.96
C VAL A 8 -5.65 -4.37 -12.50
N ASN A 9 -4.95 -4.03 -11.40
CA ASN A 9 -4.91 -2.69 -10.84
C ASN A 9 -3.47 -2.17 -11.00
N PRO A 10 -3.14 -1.50 -12.11
CA PRO A 10 -1.74 -1.18 -12.43
C PRO A 10 -1.16 -0.20 -11.42
N TYR A 11 0.00 -0.56 -10.85
CA TYR A 11 0.68 0.23 -9.83
C TYR A 11 0.98 1.67 -10.31
N ASN A 12 1.41 1.80 -11.57
CA ASN A 12 1.76 3.10 -12.14
C ASN A 12 0.56 3.84 -12.74
N GLY A 13 -0.65 3.36 -12.49
CA GLY A 13 -1.86 3.95 -13.04
C GLY A 13 -2.17 3.46 -14.45
N GLY A 14 -3.30 3.90 -14.95
CA GLY A 14 -3.77 3.56 -16.27
C GLY A 14 -5.04 2.72 -16.25
N LEU A 15 -5.23 1.91 -17.28
CA LEU A 15 -6.44 1.15 -17.49
C LEU A 15 -6.51 -0.09 -16.59
N MET A 16 -7.58 -0.23 -15.82
CA MET A 16 -7.86 -1.46 -15.09
C MET A 16 -8.39 -2.53 -16.02
N LYS A 17 -7.91 -3.76 -15.88
CA LYS A 17 -8.28 -4.89 -16.72
C LYS A 17 -8.64 -6.11 -15.88
N THR A 18 -9.66 -6.85 -16.33
CA THR A 18 -10.00 -8.17 -15.79
C THR A 18 -10.27 -9.06 -17.00
N GLY A 19 -9.28 -9.84 -17.43
CA GLY A 19 -9.33 -10.57 -18.69
C GLY A 19 -9.48 -9.61 -19.87
N SER A 20 -10.54 -9.76 -20.65
CA SER A 20 -10.86 -8.86 -21.78
C SER A 20 -11.72 -7.66 -21.35
N PHE A 21 -12.17 -7.61 -20.10
CA PHE A 21 -13.03 -6.53 -19.60
C PHE A 21 -12.19 -5.35 -19.14
N LYS A 22 -12.59 -4.14 -19.57
CA LYS A 22 -11.94 -2.88 -19.20
C LYS A 22 -12.81 -2.14 -18.20
N ALA A 23 -12.30 -1.89 -17.00
CA ALA A 23 -13.08 -1.34 -15.89
C ALA A 23 -12.78 0.14 -15.59
N GLY A 24 -12.25 0.88 -16.58
CA GLY A 24 -11.90 2.29 -16.42
C GLY A 24 -10.43 2.48 -16.07
N THR A 25 -10.08 3.70 -15.64
CA THR A 25 -8.68 4.06 -15.34
C THR A 25 -8.50 4.37 -13.86
N VAL A 26 -7.27 4.15 -13.35
CA VAL A 26 -6.88 4.49 -11.99
C VAL A 26 -5.65 5.39 -12.00
N ARG A 27 -5.49 6.18 -10.94
CA ARG A 27 -4.24 6.91 -10.68
C ARG A 27 -3.17 5.93 -10.23
N SER A 28 -1.91 6.32 -10.33
CA SER A 28 -0.83 5.50 -9.78
C SER A 28 -1.03 5.33 -8.25
N THR A 29 -0.50 4.24 -7.73
CA THR A 29 -0.51 3.99 -6.29
C THR A 29 0.24 5.07 -5.52
N ASP A 30 1.36 5.55 -6.07
CA ASP A 30 2.14 6.62 -5.43
C ASP A 30 1.34 7.93 -5.36
N GLU A 31 0.64 8.32 -6.43
CA GLU A 31 -0.23 9.49 -6.42
C GLU A 31 -1.37 9.35 -5.41
N THR A 32 -1.98 8.16 -5.33
CA THR A 32 -3.06 7.87 -4.39
C THR A 32 -2.56 7.96 -2.95
N PHE A 33 -1.40 7.41 -2.67
CA PHE A 33 -0.78 7.49 -1.35
C PHE A 33 -0.50 8.95 -0.95
N GLN A 34 0.06 9.73 -1.85
CA GLN A 34 0.33 11.15 -1.60
C GLN A 34 -0.96 11.95 -1.41
N PHE A 35 -2.01 11.64 -2.16
CA PHE A 35 -3.31 12.28 -1.99
C PHE A 35 -3.85 12.07 -0.57
N TRP A 36 -3.86 10.84 -0.08
CA TRP A 36 -4.34 10.54 1.25
C TRP A 36 -3.45 11.14 2.34
N ALA A 37 -2.14 11.18 2.11
CA ALA A 37 -1.20 11.81 3.03
C ALA A 37 -1.49 13.31 3.18
N ARG A 38 -1.65 14.02 2.06
CA ARG A 38 -1.99 15.45 2.09
C ARG A 38 -3.34 15.71 2.75
N LEU A 39 -4.34 14.87 2.47
CA LEU A 39 -5.65 14.99 3.08
C LEU A 39 -5.59 14.80 4.59
N ALA A 40 -4.71 13.94 5.08
CA ALA A 40 -4.47 13.73 6.51
C ALA A 40 -3.59 14.81 7.16
N GLY A 41 -3.08 15.75 6.37
CA GLY A 41 -2.31 16.88 6.88
C GLY A 41 -0.80 16.69 6.88
N TYR A 42 -0.28 15.71 6.16
CA TYR A 42 1.17 15.47 6.06
C TYR A 42 1.80 16.22 4.89
N SER A 43 3.08 16.56 5.05
CA SER A 43 3.95 17.08 4.01
C SER A 43 5.30 16.37 4.09
N GLY A 44 6.13 16.51 3.05
CA GLY A 44 7.44 15.86 2.99
C GLY A 44 7.37 14.41 2.61
N HIS A 45 8.37 13.64 3.07
CA HIS A 45 8.53 12.23 2.69
C HIS A 45 8.09 11.29 3.82
N PRO A 46 7.51 10.13 3.49
CA PRO A 46 7.21 9.11 4.49
C PRO A 46 8.49 8.43 4.99
N SER A 47 8.41 7.79 6.13
CA SER A 47 9.43 6.84 6.54
C SER A 47 9.31 5.56 5.71
N LYS A 48 10.43 4.89 5.44
CA LYS A 48 10.49 3.68 4.65
C LYS A 48 11.15 2.57 5.44
N GLU A 49 10.56 1.38 5.39
CA GLU A 49 11.09 0.18 6.02
C GLU A 49 10.96 -0.98 5.04
N VAL A 50 12.00 -1.81 4.90
CA VAL A 50 11.91 -3.06 4.14
C VAL A 50 11.60 -4.17 5.13
N LEU A 51 10.47 -4.86 4.93
CA LEU A 51 10.07 -5.93 5.82
C LEU A 51 10.89 -7.20 5.58
N PRO A 52 11.02 -8.10 6.59
CA PRO A 52 11.73 -9.35 6.41
C PRO A 52 11.18 -10.16 5.24
N ASP A 53 12.04 -10.64 4.36
CA ASP A 53 11.70 -11.49 3.23
C ASP A 53 11.64 -12.95 3.72
N THR A 54 10.48 -13.39 4.17
CA THR A 54 10.27 -14.70 4.76
C THR A 54 10.17 -15.82 3.72
N ASP A 55 10.02 -15.47 2.45
CA ASP A 55 10.00 -16.41 1.34
C ASP A 55 10.84 -15.86 0.17
N PRO A 56 12.19 -16.00 0.24
CA PRO A 56 13.07 -15.45 -0.79
C PRO A 56 12.84 -16.04 -2.19
N ALA A 57 12.15 -17.17 -2.28
CA ALA A 57 11.91 -17.85 -3.56
C ALA A 57 10.67 -17.31 -4.30
N ASP A 58 9.85 -16.45 -3.68
CA ASP A 58 8.62 -15.96 -4.32
C ASP A 58 8.84 -14.78 -5.26
N GLY A 59 10.05 -14.22 -5.32
CA GLY A 59 10.38 -13.08 -6.16
C GLY A 59 9.77 -11.77 -5.70
N LYS A 60 9.32 -11.66 -4.44
CA LYS A 60 8.66 -10.49 -3.90
C LYS A 60 9.37 -9.98 -2.66
N ILE A 61 9.40 -8.66 -2.49
CA ILE A 61 9.78 -8.01 -1.24
C ILE A 61 8.73 -6.95 -0.91
N ILE A 62 8.61 -6.60 0.37
CA ILE A 62 7.63 -5.63 0.83
C ILE A 62 8.35 -4.43 1.41
N GLU A 63 8.02 -3.25 0.87
CA GLU A 63 8.45 -1.97 1.41
C GLU A 63 7.25 -1.31 2.09
N ARG A 64 7.43 -0.91 3.34
CA ARG A 64 6.40 -0.16 4.09
C ARG A 64 6.78 1.31 4.09
N TYR A 65 5.87 2.14 3.59
CA TYR A 65 5.97 3.59 3.65
C TYR A 65 4.94 4.10 4.63
N THR A 66 5.35 4.93 5.58
CA THR A 66 4.47 5.38 6.66
C THR A 66 4.58 6.88 6.86
N TYR A 67 3.41 7.54 6.91
CA TYR A 67 3.25 8.86 7.51
C TYR A 67 2.59 8.68 8.87
N THR A 68 3.23 9.12 9.92
CA THR A 68 2.65 9.10 11.27
C THR A 68 3.09 10.32 12.06
N GLU A 69 2.14 10.98 12.69
CA GLU A 69 2.36 12.08 13.61
C GLU A 69 1.32 12.02 14.71
N LYS A 70 1.67 12.56 15.89
CA LYS A 70 0.72 12.71 16.97
C LYS A 70 -0.46 13.58 16.52
N ASN A 71 -1.68 13.16 16.85
CA ASN A 71 -2.93 13.84 16.52
C ASN A 71 -3.31 13.84 15.03
N LYS A 72 -2.69 12.97 14.24
CA LYS A 72 -3.06 12.74 12.84
C LYS A 72 -3.30 11.26 12.59
N SER A 73 -4.18 10.94 11.64
CA SER A 73 -4.37 9.57 11.19
C SER A 73 -3.13 9.09 10.45
N GLU A 74 -2.73 7.84 10.65
CA GLU A 74 -1.64 7.25 9.88
C GLU A 74 -2.06 7.02 8.44
N VAL A 75 -1.10 7.13 7.53
CA VAL A 75 -1.27 6.72 6.13
C VAL A 75 -0.13 5.76 5.81
N VAL A 76 -0.45 4.53 5.43
CA VAL A 76 0.52 3.47 5.23
C VAL A 76 0.35 2.85 3.86
N LEU A 77 1.44 2.71 3.13
CA LEU A 77 1.51 1.95 1.89
C LEU A 77 2.39 0.73 2.11
N LEU A 78 1.84 -0.44 1.85
CA LEU A 78 2.62 -1.67 1.72
C LEU A 78 2.81 -1.93 0.22
N LYS A 79 3.99 -1.63 -0.27
CA LYS A 79 4.37 -1.80 -1.66
C LYS A 79 5.01 -3.17 -1.83
N VAL A 80 4.32 -4.04 -2.55
CA VAL A 80 4.82 -5.40 -2.82
C VAL A 80 5.59 -5.38 -4.14
N VAL A 81 6.90 -5.24 -4.06
CA VAL A 81 7.78 -5.22 -5.23
C VAL A 81 7.79 -6.60 -5.86
N GLY A 82 7.38 -6.70 -7.12
CA GLY A 82 7.19 -7.97 -7.80
C GLY A 82 5.82 -8.62 -7.57
N GLY A 83 4.97 -8.02 -6.74
CA GLY A 83 3.64 -8.54 -6.44
C GLY A 83 2.65 -8.33 -7.57
N LYS A 84 1.80 -9.32 -7.78
CA LYS A 84 0.68 -9.27 -8.72
C LYS A 84 -0.62 -8.92 -7.98
N HIS A 85 -1.75 -9.17 -8.61
CA HIS A 85 -3.06 -8.93 -8.00
C HIS A 85 -3.43 -10.08 -7.06
N ASP A 86 -2.65 -10.24 -5.98
CA ASP A 86 -2.80 -11.27 -4.97
C ASP A 86 -2.23 -10.78 -3.63
N TYR A 87 -2.28 -11.61 -2.61
CA TYR A 87 -1.70 -11.30 -1.31
C TYR A 87 -0.26 -11.83 -1.22
N PRO A 88 0.68 -11.04 -0.66
CA PRO A 88 2.03 -11.53 -0.43
C PRO A 88 2.05 -12.57 0.70
N GLY A 89 2.97 -13.54 0.62
CA GLY A 89 3.15 -14.55 1.65
C GLY A 89 4.00 -14.11 2.85
N ASP A 90 4.73 -13.00 2.71
CA ASP A 90 5.65 -12.52 3.75
C ASP A 90 4.95 -11.91 4.97
N ILE A 91 3.70 -11.50 4.80
CA ILE A 91 2.88 -10.95 5.88
C ILE A 91 1.46 -11.49 5.77
N ASP A 92 0.74 -11.46 6.89
CA ASP A 92 -0.70 -11.65 6.88
C ASP A 92 -1.38 -10.29 6.72
N VAL A 93 -1.89 -10.00 5.52
CA VAL A 93 -2.48 -8.71 5.18
C VAL A 93 -3.68 -8.38 6.08
N HIS A 94 -4.44 -9.39 6.48
CA HIS A 94 -5.60 -9.17 7.36
C HIS A 94 -5.17 -8.77 8.77
N VAL A 95 -4.11 -9.38 9.29
CA VAL A 95 -3.53 -9.01 10.60
C VAL A 95 -2.93 -7.61 10.53
N GLU A 96 -2.20 -7.29 9.46
CA GLU A 96 -1.64 -5.95 9.27
C GLU A 96 -2.74 -4.88 9.24
N ALA A 97 -3.84 -5.15 8.53
CA ALA A 97 -4.97 -4.23 8.48
C ALA A 97 -5.62 -4.07 9.85
N TRP A 98 -5.79 -5.15 10.60
CA TRP A 98 -6.38 -5.11 11.94
C TRP A 98 -5.51 -4.31 12.92
N GLU A 99 -4.18 -4.52 12.90
CA GLU A 99 -3.26 -3.76 13.74
C GLU A 99 -3.29 -2.28 13.39
N PHE A 100 -3.36 -1.94 12.10
CA PHE A 100 -3.52 -0.56 11.65
C PHE A 100 -4.81 0.04 12.20
N PHE A 101 -5.95 -0.63 12.04
CA PHE A 101 -7.24 -0.12 12.50
C PHE A 101 -7.26 0.08 14.02
N LYS A 102 -6.68 -0.83 14.77
CA LYS A 102 -6.59 -0.69 16.23
C LYS A 102 -5.84 0.58 16.63
N ARG A 103 -4.76 0.91 15.92
CA ARG A 103 -4.01 2.14 16.21
C ARG A 103 -4.82 3.41 15.94
N GLN A 104 -5.74 3.37 14.97
CA GLN A 104 -6.53 4.54 14.59
C GLN A 104 -7.73 4.79 15.52
N ILE A 105 -8.28 3.76 16.13
CA ILE A 105 -9.53 3.85 16.91
C ILE A 105 -9.43 4.83 18.08
N GLY A 106 -8.32 4.88 18.77
CA GLY A 106 -8.12 5.75 19.93
C GLY A 106 -7.44 7.09 19.64
N ARG A 107 -7.18 7.43 18.37
CA ARG A 107 -6.43 8.66 18.04
C ARG A 107 -7.32 9.90 18.03
N PRO A 108 -6.85 11.01 18.62
CA PRO A 108 -7.51 12.31 18.45
C PRO A 108 -7.47 12.74 16.98
N ARG A 109 -8.54 13.36 16.55
CA ARG A 109 -8.66 13.86 15.17
C ARG A 109 -8.76 15.37 15.12
#